data_4556ec18d99ec79d36e3deed1926f63b
#
_entry.id   4556ec18d99ec79d36e3deed1926f63b
#
_cell.length_a   1.000
_cell.length_b   1.000
_cell.length_c   1.000
_cell.angle_alpha   90.00
_cell.angle_beta   90.00
_cell.angle_gamma   90.00
#
_symmetry.space_group_name_H-M   'P 1'
#
loop_
_entity.id
_entity.type
_entity.pdbx_description
1 polymer ?
#
loop_
_entity_poly.entity_id
_entity_poly.type
_entity_poly.pdbx_seq_one_letter_code
_entity_poly.pdbx_strand_id
1 'polypeptide(L)'
;MITNTLIIMAQIGYGYGSEFQLLRFLGHHRHEFEEIISKQIGEGVFEWEDFEFANPKNVISEDKEITGLDFLKRLYPSQYESIEAEYKKYIRKKAWQNWDAVFTQNGTLFLVEAKAHISELSSGKEEHGDSSKESILDYFKTQLPSLPVNRVWLQDYYQLANRLATAALLNKHGIKTKVLYIYFVNGYRKRVLEKKGRAEILFETVNLNASEEDFRAAIAEEMQTLGITHDEVSDLLAPPVFVNAEPVAYK
;
A
#
# COMPACT_ATOMS: atom_id res chain seq x y z
N MET A 1 9.86 35.15 -13.52
CA MET A 1 9.82 33.78 -14.07
C MET A 1 9.40 32.89 -12.93
N ILE A 2 8.14 32.47 -12.92
CA ILE A 2 7.59 31.53 -11.92
C ILE A 2 7.85 30.15 -12.48
N THR A 3 8.82 29.44 -11.92
CA THR A 3 9.05 28.03 -12.22
C THR A 3 7.89 27.23 -11.63
N ASN A 4 6.94 26.87 -12.48
CA ASN A 4 5.94 25.87 -12.17
C ASN A 4 6.66 24.53 -11.98
N THR A 5 6.96 24.18 -10.75
CA THR A 5 7.27 22.81 -10.39
C THR A 5 5.96 22.05 -10.50
N LEU A 6 5.76 21.37 -11.63
CA LEU A 6 4.71 20.35 -11.75
C LEU A 6 5.03 19.30 -10.68
N ILE A 7 4.25 19.30 -9.60
CA ILE A 7 4.16 18.15 -8.73
C ILE A 7 3.51 17.08 -9.59
N ILE A 8 4.31 16.13 -10.07
CA ILE A 8 3.81 14.93 -10.74
C ILE A 8 3.14 14.12 -9.64
N MET A 9 1.86 14.37 -9.43
CA MET A 9 1.02 13.49 -8.63
C MET A 9 0.87 12.19 -9.44
N ALA A 10 1.01 11.05 -8.78
CA ALA A 10 0.73 9.77 -9.42
C ALA A 10 -0.67 9.85 -10.04
N GLN A 11 -0.76 9.75 -11.34
CA GLN A 11 -2.03 9.77 -12.05
C GLN A 11 -2.57 8.34 -12.06
N ILE A 12 -3.82 8.17 -11.60
CA ILE A 12 -4.53 6.91 -11.73
C ILE A 12 -4.50 6.49 -13.20
N GLY A 13 -3.93 5.30 -13.43
CA GLY A 13 -3.82 4.76 -14.77
C GLY A 13 -5.19 4.38 -15.34
N TYR A 14 -5.50 4.81 -16.55
CA TYR A 14 -6.74 4.43 -17.24
C TYR A 14 -6.74 2.92 -17.54
N GLY A 15 -7.46 2.15 -16.72
CA GLY A 15 -7.73 0.73 -16.95
C GLY A 15 -6.59 -0.24 -16.59
N TYR A 16 -5.59 0.18 -15.83
CA TYR A 16 -4.47 -0.67 -15.39
C TYR A 16 -3.84 -0.12 -14.09
N GLY A 17 -3.04 -0.97 -13.42
CA GLY A 17 -2.36 -0.64 -12.17
C GLY A 17 -3.21 -0.93 -10.93
N SER A 18 -2.54 -0.97 -9.78
CA SER A 18 -3.14 -1.33 -8.49
C SER A 18 -4.22 -0.35 -8.05
N GLU A 19 -3.96 0.96 -8.17
CA GLU A 19 -4.95 2.01 -7.85
C GLU A 19 -6.24 1.88 -8.65
N PHE A 20 -6.13 1.70 -9.98
CA PHE A 20 -7.30 1.55 -10.83
C PHE A 20 -8.14 0.34 -10.43
N GLN A 21 -7.50 -0.80 -10.19
CA GLN A 21 -8.21 -2.01 -9.80
C GLN A 21 -8.88 -1.83 -8.43
N LEU A 22 -8.17 -1.23 -7.48
CA LEU A 22 -8.72 -0.98 -6.15
C LEU A 22 -9.97 -0.08 -6.22
N LEU A 23 -9.91 1.03 -6.97
CA LEU A 23 -11.06 1.92 -7.17
C LEU A 23 -12.22 1.22 -7.88
N ARG A 24 -11.94 0.38 -8.88
CA ARG A 24 -12.96 -0.42 -9.57
C ARG A 24 -13.72 -1.30 -8.59
N PHE A 25 -13.02 -2.03 -7.73
CA PHE A 25 -13.63 -2.92 -6.76
C PHE A 25 -14.35 -2.13 -5.65
N LEU A 26 -13.73 -1.15 -5.05
CA LEU A 26 -14.34 -0.33 -4.00
C LEU A 26 -15.55 0.47 -4.51
N GLY A 27 -15.53 0.95 -5.77
CA GLY A 27 -16.60 1.74 -6.34
C GLY A 27 -17.82 0.93 -6.80
N HIS A 28 -17.61 -0.18 -7.52
CA HIS A 28 -18.69 -0.90 -8.20
C HIS A 28 -18.81 -2.37 -7.82
N HIS A 29 -17.82 -2.97 -7.17
CA HIS A 29 -17.78 -4.39 -6.82
C HIS A 29 -17.47 -4.60 -5.34
N ARG A 30 -17.85 -3.64 -4.48
CA ARG A 30 -17.47 -3.63 -3.06
C ARG A 30 -17.89 -4.89 -2.33
N HIS A 31 -19.12 -5.33 -2.52
CA HIS A 31 -19.64 -6.53 -1.85
C HIS A 31 -18.84 -7.79 -2.23
N GLU A 32 -18.63 -8.01 -3.53
CA GLU A 32 -17.80 -9.12 -4.02
C GLU A 32 -16.36 -9.02 -3.48
N PHE A 33 -15.82 -7.81 -3.42
CA PHE A 33 -14.48 -7.56 -2.89
C PHE A 33 -14.37 -7.89 -1.41
N GLU A 34 -15.34 -7.48 -0.61
CA GLU A 34 -15.43 -7.80 0.81
C GLU A 34 -15.56 -9.30 1.05
N GLU A 35 -16.33 -10.02 0.22
CA GLU A 35 -16.42 -11.48 0.28
C GLU A 35 -15.07 -12.16 -0.02
N ILE A 36 -14.31 -11.64 -0.99
CA ILE A 36 -12.97 -12.17 -1.31
C ILE A 36 -12.03 -11.95 -0.14
N ILE A 37 -12.02 -10.75 0.44
CA ILE A 37 -11.18 -10.41 1.60
C ILE A 37 -11.58 -11.27 2.81
N SER A 38 -12.87 -11.42 3.10
CA SER A 38 -13.38 -12.20 4.23
C SER A 38 -12.93 -13.65 4.22
N LYS A 39 -12.73 -14.26 3.05
CA LYS A 39 -12.19 -15.63 2.94
C LYS A 39 -10.78 -15.77 3.54
N GLN A 40 -10.03 -14.68 3.62
CA GLN A 40 -8.66 -14.67 4.16
C GLN A 40 -8.57 -14.17 5.59
N ILE A 41 -9.36 -13.14 5.94
CA ILE A 41 -9.26 -12.50 7.27
C ILE A 41 -10.43 -12.82 8.21
N GLY A 42 -11.44 -13.57 7.72
CA GLY A 42 -12.66 -13.92 8.46
C GLY A 42 -13.82 -12.97 8.17
N GLU A 43 -15.03 -13.42 8.50
CA GLU A 43 -16.26 -12.67 8.32
C GLU A 43 -16.36 -11.48 9.28
N GLY A 44 -16.98 -10.39 8.82
CA GLY A 44 -17.21 -9.20 9.63
C GLY A 44 -17.74 -8.04 8.81
N VAL A 45 -18.14 -6.98 9.49
CA VAL A 45 -18.59 -5.75 8.85
C VAL A 45 -17.37 -4.89 8.55
N PHE A 46 -17.24 -4.48 7.29
CA PHE A 46 -16.19 -3.58 6.84
C PHE A 46 -16.62 -2.13 7.04
N GLU A 47 -15.82 -1.37 7.77
CA GLU A 47 -15.97 0.07 7.92
C GLU A 47 -14.78 0.72 7.20
N TRP A 48 -14.97 1.01 5.91
CA TRP A 48 -13.94 1.65 5.09
C TRP A 48 -13.77 3.12 5.50
N GLU A 49 -12.50 3.53 5.60
CA GLU A 49 -12.17 4.94 5.49
C GLU A 49 -12.36 5.30 4.02
N ASP A 50 -13.58 5.68 3.69
CA ASP A 50 -13.87 6.15 2.36
C ASP A 50 -13.00 7.38 2.09
N PHE A 51 -12.42 7.38 0.90
CA PHE A 51 -11.92 8.61 0.30
C PHE A 51 -12.99 9.68 0.60
N GLU A 52 -12.70 10.70 1.39
CA GLU A 52 -13.62 11.82 1.48
C GLU A 52 -13.84 12.28 0.06
N PHE A 53 -14.95 11.84 -0.53
CA PHE A 53 -15.42 12.40 -1.79
C PHE A 53 -15.53 13.89 -1.52
N ALA A 54 -14.54 14.55 -1.99
CA ALA A 54 -14.07 15.82 -1.60
C ALA A 54 -15.20 16.78 -1.30
N ASN A 55 -15.00 17.55 -0.29
CA ASN A 55 -15.62 18.84 -0.17
C ASN A 55 -15.85 19.41 -1.58
N PRO A 56 -17.10 19.56 -2.06
CA PRO A 56 -17.41 19.99 -3.43
C PRO A 56 -16.82 21.35 -3.81
N LYS A 57 -16.11 21.99 -2.90
CA LYS A 57 -15.35 23.20 -3.13
C LYS A 57 -13.91 23.00 -3.60
N ASN A 58 -13.39 21.76 -3.59
CA ASN A 58 -12.01 21.45 -3.96
C ASN A 58 -11.96 20.29 -5.00
N VAL A 59 -12.31 20.61 -6.22
CA VAL A 59 -12.46 19.71 -7.36
C VAL A 59 -11.16 19.01 -7.84
N ILE A 60 -10.02 19.21 -7.19
CA ILE A 60 -8.71 18.76 -7.73
C ILE A 60 -8.03 17.71 -6.83
N SER A 61 -8.67 17.25 -5.74
CA SER A 61 -7.96 16.40 -4.76
C SER A 61 -8.56 15.03 -4.55
N GLU A 62 -9.38 14.59 -5.44
CA GLU A 62 -10.39 13.55 -5.21
C GLU A 62 -9.83 12.14 -5.25
N ASP A 63 -8.66 11.96 -5.87
CA ASP A 63 -8.05 10.65 -6.07
C ASP A 63 -6.74 10.51 -5.29
N LYS A 64 -6.73 10.96 -4.03
CA LYS A 64 -5.53 10.88 -3.21
C LYS A 64 -5.57 9.62 -2.36
N GLU A 65 -4.46 8.92 -2.38
CA GLU A 65 -4.12 7.96 -1.36
C GLU A 65 -4.23 8.57 0.05
N ILE A 66 -4.59 7.76 1.03
CA ILE A 66 -4.66 8.20 2.42
C ILE A 66 -3.25 8.48 2.93
N THR A 67 -2.91 9.75 3.13
CA THR A 67 -1.56 10.15 3.51
C THR A 67 -1.32 10.03 5.01
N GLY A 68 -0.25 9.34 5.38
CA GLY A 68 0.25 9.26 6.75
C GLY A 68 -0.73 8.59 7.71
N LEU A 69 -0.90 9.20 8.87
CA LEU A 69 -1.73 8.69 9.97
C LEU A 69 -2.87 9.65 10.34
N ASP A 70 -3.19 10.62 9.49
CA ASP A 70 -4.17 11.66 9.81
C ASP A 70 -5.60 11.10 9.98
N PHE A 71 -5.93 9.97 9.36
CA PHE A 71 -7.19 9.26 9.56
C PHE A 71 -7.40 8.81 11.01
N LEU A 72 -6.33 8.60 11.79
CA LEU A 72 -6.42 8.25 13.21
C LEU A 72 -7.04 9.36 14.05
N LYS A 73 -6.98 10.63 13.62
CA LYS A 73 -7.65 11.76 14.31
C LYS A 73 -9.14 11.50 14.46
N ARG A 74 -9.75 10.85 13.49
CA ARG A 74 -11.16 10.51 13.50
C ARG A 74 -11.43 9.16 14.17
N LEU A 75 -10.67 8.13 13.82
CA LEU A 75 -10.89 6.77 14.33
C LEU A 75 -10.42 6.59 15.77
N TYR A 76 -9.29 7.18 16.14
CA TYR A 76 -8.61 6.98 17.43
C TYR A 76 -8.09 8.30 18.01
N PRO A 77 -8.97 9.30 18.26
CA PRO A 77 -8.55 10.65 18.66
C PRO A 77 -7.75 10.67 19.97
N SER A 78 -8.02 9.77 20.90
CA SER A 78 -7.31 9.70 22.18
C SER A 78 -5.86 9.20 22.07
N GLN A 79 -5.55 8.40 21.05
CA GLN A 79 -4.21 7.84 20.81
C GLN A 79 -3.40 8.67 19.80
N TYR A 80 -4.07 9.45 18.96
CA TYR A 80 -3.46 10.10 17.80
C TYR A 80 -2.24 10.96 18.17
N GLU A 81 -2.36 11.84 19.16
CA GLU A 81 -1.27 12.75 19.51
C GLU A 81 0.00 12.02 19.97
N SER A 82 -0.15 10.95 20.74
CA SER A 82 0.99 10.16 21.23
C SER A 82 1.65 9.37 20.10
N ILE A 83 0.85 8.81 19.19
CA ILE A 83 1.34 8.09 18.00
C ILE A 83 2.08 9.06 17.08
N GLU A 84 1.47 10.19 16.77
CA GLU A 84 2.08 11.19 15.88
C GLU A 84 3.39 11.73 16.47
N ALA A 85 3.44 11.99 17.77
CA ALA A 85 4.65 12.45 18.46
C ALA A 85 5.77 11.39 18.40
N GLU A 86 5.45 10.11 18.56
CA GLU A 86 6.45 9.03 18.43
C GLU A 86 6.90 8.87 16.97
N TYR A 87 5.98 8.82 16.03
CA TYR A 87 6.28 8.67 14.61
C TYR A 87 7.18 9.79 14.08
N LYS A 88 6.90 11.04 14.46
CA LYS A 88 7.68 12.22 14.05
C LYS A 88 9.14 12.22 14.54
N LYS A 89 9.50 11.43 15.57
CA LYS A 89 10.89 11.32 16.02
C LYS A 89 11.77 10.70 14.95
N TYR A 90 11.22 9.82 14.13
CA TYR A 90 11.95 9.04 13.14
C TYR A 90 11.64 9.45 11.70
N ILE A 91 10.38 9.72 11.41
CA ILE A 91 9.88 9.96 10.05
C ILE A 91 9.40 11.41 9.91
N ARG A 92 10.04 12.13 8.99
CA ARG A 92 9.62 13.53 8.71
C ARG A 92 8.28 13.53 7.99
N LYS A 93 7.42 14.54 8.27
CA LYS A 93 6.05 14.65 7.71
C LYS A 93 6.00 14.53 6.17
N LYS A 94 6.96 15.08 5.45
CA LYS A 94 7.06 14.99 3.99
C LYS A 94 7.41 13.59 3.44
N ALA A 95 7.85 12.70 4.31
CA ALA A 95 8.18 11.31 4.01
C ALA A 95 7.18 10.33 4.63
N TRP A 96 5.99 10.83 5.01
CA TRP A 96 4.92 9.96 5.48
C TRP A 96 4.44 9.12 4.31
N GLN A 97 4.20 7.85 4.63
CA GLN A 97 3.71 6.88 3.66
C GLN A 97 2.25 7.15 3.31
N ASN A 98 1.86 6.70 2.14
CA ASN A 98 0.49 6.67 1.69
C ASN A 98 -0.06 5.25 1.85
N TRP A 99 -1.37 5.15 1.98
CA TRP A 99 -2.12 3.89 2.03
C TRP A 99 -3.11 3.88 0.88
N ASP A 100 -3.17 2.78 0.17
CA ASP A 100 -4.11 2.62 -0.94
C ASP A 100 -5.56 2.57 -0.44
N ALA A 101 -5.78 1.96 0.74
CA ALA A 101 -7.04 2.02 1.47
C ALA A 101 -6.84 1.74 2.97
N VAL A 102 -7.85 2.05 3.77
CA VAL A 102 -7.90 1.73 5.19
C VAL A 102 -9.32 1.29 5.55
N PHE A 103 -9.47 0.28 6.39
CA PHE A 103 -10.76 -0.10 6.95
C PHE A 103 -10.62 -0.70 8.35
N THR A 104 -11.73 -0.74 9.10
CA THR A 104 -11.83 -1.52 10.32
C THR A 104 -12.77 -2.70 10.14
N GLN A 105 -12.43 -3.82 10.78
CA GLN A 105 -13.28 -5.01 10.85
C GLN A 105 -13.03 -5.74 12.17
N ASN A 106 -14.09 -6.05 12.91
CA ASN A 106 -14.01 -6.77 14.20
C ASN A 106 -12.99 -6.14 15.18
N GLY A 107 -12.93 -4.80 15.22
CA GLY A 107 -12.00 -4.09 16.11
C GLY A 107 -10.53 -4.13 15.68
N THR A 108 -10.23 -4.64 14.49
CA THR A 108 -8.90 -4.60 13.88
C THR A 108 -8.87 -3.55 12.78
N LEU A 109 -7.88 -2.67 12.81
CA LEU A 109 -7.56 -1.71 11.76
C LEU A 109 -6.71 -2.40 10.70
N PHE A 110 -7.13 -2.34 9.45
CA PHE A 110 -6.37 -2.84 8.31
C PHE A 110 -5.82 -1.67 7.48
N LEU A 111 -4.50 -1.68 7.31
CA LEU A 111 -3.76 -0.77 6.46
C LEU A 111 -3.51 -1.49 5.13
N VAL A 112 -4.17 -1.04 4.07
CA VAL A 112 -4.19 -1.76 2.78
C VAL A 112 -3.11 -1.25 1.85
N GLU A 113 -2.44 -2.19 1.20
CA GLU A 113 -1.49 -1.97 0.11
C GLU A 113 -1.90 -2.84 -1.07
N ALA A 114 -2.14 -2.25 -2.22
CA ALA A 114 -2.57 -2.92 -3.44
C ALA A 114 -1.42 -3.06 -4.44
N LYS A 115 -1.34 -4.19 -5.11
CA LYS A 115 -0.33 -4.49 -6.13
C LYS A 115 -0.98 -5.15 -7.34
N ALA A 116 -0.60 -4.71 -8.53
CA ALA A 116 -1.07 -5.30 -9.79
C ALA A 116 0.08 -5.88 -10.65
N HIS A 117 1.34 -5.59 -10.26
CA HIS A 117 2.53 -6.09 -10.95
C HIS A 117 3.58 -6.54 -9.96
N ILE A 118 4.34 -7.57 -10.31
CA ILE A 118 5.46 -8.06 -9.50
C ILE A 118 6.49 -6.95 -9.21
N SER A 119 6.76 -6.09 -10.21
CA SER A 119 7.69 -4.98 -10.04
C SER A 119 7.25 -3.92 -9.02
N GLU A 120 6.00 -3.93 -8.57
CA GLU A 120 5.50 -3.03 -7.52
C GLU A 120 5.85 -3.53 -6.10
N LEU A 121 6.30 -4.79 -5.94
CA LEU A 121 6.80 -5.29 -4.66
C LEU A 121 8.17 -4.69 -4.34
N SER A 122 9.00 -4.51 -5.37
CA SER A 122 10.28 -3.83 -5.21
C SER A 122 10.03 -2.31 -5.16
N SER A 123 10.09 -1.75 -3.98
CA SER A 123 10.17 -0.30 -3.81
C SER A 123 11.57 0.13 -4.23
N GLY A 124 11.70 0.66 -5.44
CA GLY A 124 13.01 1.12 -5.95
C GLY A 124 13.76 1.95 -4.91
N LYS A 125 15.07 1.97 -5.03
CA LYS A 125 15.98 2.70 -4.12
C LYS A 125 15.52 4.14 -3.99
N GLU A 126 14.77 4.45 -2.94
CA GLU A 126 14.54 5.85 -2.61
C GLU A 126 15.89 6.46 -2.22
N GLU A 127 16.28 7.51 -2.92
CA GLU A 127 17.46 8.32 -2.60
C GLU A 127 17.18 9.17 -1.35
N HIS A 128 17.04 8.51 -0.21
CA HIS A 128 17.08 9.21 1.08
C HIS A 128 18.53 9.55 1.39
N GLY A 129 18.79 10.80 1.76
CA GLY A 129 20.11 11.20 2.26
C GLY A 129 20.50 10.34 3.49
N ASP A 130 21.81 10.07 3.66
CA ASP A 130 22.31 9.14 4.68
C ASP A 130 21.76 9.37 6.11
N SER A 131 21.58 10.63 6.50
CA SER A 131 21.03 10.99 7.82
C SER A 131 19.56 10.59 8.02
N SER A 132 18.79 10.44 6.93
CA SER A 132 17.41 9.96 7.02
C SER A 132 17.32 8.43 7.06
N LYS A 133 18.28 7.74 6.43
CA LYS A 133 18.35 6.26 6.43
C LYS A 133 18.60 5.69 7.82
N GLU A 134 19.53 6.28 8.57
CA GLU A 134 19.80 5.84 9.96
C GLU A 134 18.56 6.04 10.86
N SER A 135 17.88 7.18 10.75
CA SER A 135 16.65 7.44 11.52
C SER A 135 15.54 6.43 11.19
N ILE A 136 15.38 6.06 9.91
CA ILE A 136 14.41 5.06 9.47
C ILE A 136 14.81 3.67 9.96
N LEU A 137 16.07 3.32 9.89
CA LEU A 137 16.56 2.03 10.41
C LEU A 137 16.34 1.92 11.93
N ASP A 138 16.57 3.00 12.66
CA ASP A 138 16.32 3.06 14.10
C ASP A 138 14.81 2.94 14.39
N TYR A 139 13.97 3.52 13.55
CA TYR A 139 12.51 3.32 13.63
C TYR A 139 12.14 1.85 13.48
N PHE A 140 12.62 1.17 12.45
CA PHE A 140 12.34 -0.24 12.25
C PHE A 140 12.82 -1.10 13.43
N LYS A 141 14.06 -0.90 13.89
CA LYS A 141 14.61 -1.62 15.07
C LYS A 141 13.80 -1.38 16.34
N THR A 142 13.31 -0.15 16.51
CA THR A 142 12.55 0.23 17.71
C THR A 142 11.14 -0.39 17.70
N GLN A 143 10.50 -0.44 16.53
CA GLN A 143 9.14 -0.97 16.41
C GLN A 143 9.12 -2.50 16.22
N LEU A 144 10.17 -3.09 15.68
CA LEU A 144 10.27 -4.51 15.34
C LEU A 144 11.48 -5.18 16.03
N PRO A 145 11.57 -5.11 17.38
CA PRO A 145 12.79 -5.54 18.11
C PRO A 145 13.05 -7.05 18.02
N SER A 146 12.06 -7.86 17.71
CA SER A 146 12.19 -9.32 17.58
C SER A 146 12.60 -9.77 16.17
N LEU A 147 12.59 -8.88 15.19
CA LEU A 147 12.91 -9.20 13.79
C LEU A 147 14.36 -8.85 13.45
N PRO A 148 14.98 -9.51 12.45
CA PRO A 148 16.39 -9.34 12.07
C PRO A 148 16.64 -8.06 11.26
N VAL A 149 16.12 -6.93 11.75
CA VAL A 149 16.19 -5.63 11.07
C VAL A 149 17.63 -5.19 10.85
N ASN A 150 17.98 -4.97 9.60
CA ASN A 150 19.31 -4.52 9.18
C ASN A 150 19.20 -3.56 7.96
N ARG A 151 20.35 -3.17 7.37
CA ARG A 151 20.37 -2.22 6.24
C ARG A 151 19.69 -2.74 4.95
N VAL A 152 19.51 -4.06 4.79
CA VAL A 152 18.79 -4.63 3.65
C VAL A 152 17.33 -4.17 3.65
N TRP A 153 16.74 -3.95 4.84
CA TRP A 153 15.39 -3.44 5.01
C TRP A 153 15.16 -2.02 4.47
N LEU A 154 16.23 -1.28 4.18
CA LEU A 154 16.17 0.05 3.55
C LEU A 154 16.35 0.01 2.03
N GLN A 155 16.42 -1.18 1.44
CA GLN A 155 16.63 -1.39 0.01
C GLN A 155 15.31 -1.73 -0.70
N ASP A 156 15.34 -2.73 -1.56
CA ASP A 156 14.28 -3.05 -2.49
C ASP A 156 12.90 -3.32 -1.84
N TYR A 157 12.87 -3.76 -0.57
CA TYR A 157 11.64 -4.06 0.16
C TYR A 157 11.35 -3.08 1.30
N TYR A 158 11.84 -1.86 1.17
CA TYR A 158 11.59 -0.78 2.14
C TYR A 158 10.11 -0.57 2.43
N GLN A 159 9.25 -0.71 1.42
CA GLN A 159 7.82 -0.50 1.59
C GLN A 159 7.21 -1.47 2.59
N LEU A 160 7.43 -2.79 2.45
CA LEU A 160 6.95 -3.77 3.41
C LEU A 160 7.49 -3.50 4.82
N ALA A 161 8.80 -3.24 4.94
CA ALA A 161 9.44 -2.93 6.21
C ALA A 161 8.77 -1.76 6.93
N ASN A 162 8.50 -0.67 6.19
CA ASN A 162 7.84 0.51 6.72
C ASN A 162 6.39 0.25 7.12
N ARG A 163 5.67 -0.58 6.35
CA ARG A 163 4.29 -0.99 6.65
C ARG A 163 4.24 -1.79 7.96
N LEU A 164 5.12 -2.79 8.12
CA LEU A 164 5.20 -3.60 9.34
C LEU A 164 5.55 -2.76 10.57
N ALA A 165 6.55 -1.87 10.46
CA ALA A 165 6.93 -1.00 11.56
C ALA A 165 5.80 -0.06 11.98
N THR A 166 5.00 0.42 11.04
CA THR A 166 3.85 1.26 11.35
C THR A 166 2.74 0.47 12.02
N ALA A 167 2.42 -0.73 11.56
CA ALA A 167 1.45 -1.59 12.24
C ALA A 167 1.91 -1.91 13.67
N ALA A 168 3.20 -2.19 13.88
CA ALA A 168 3.76 -2.43 15.22
C ALA A 168 3.64 -1.21 16.13
N LEU A 169 3.93 0.01 15.60
CA LEU A 169 3.72 1.25 16.33
C LEU A 169 2.27 1.40 16.79
N LEU A 170 1.30 1.17 15.90
CA LEU A 170 -0.12 1.29 16.24
C LEU A 170 -0.55 0.24 17.27
N ASN A 171 -0.10 -1.00 17.15
CA ASN A 171 -0.33 -2.06 18.12
C ASN A 171 0.24 -1.70 19.51
N LYS A 172 1.43 -1.13 19.56
CA LYS A 172 2.05 -0.63 20.80
C LYS A 172 1.20 0.42 21.51
N HIS A 173 0.48 1.23 20.73
CA HIS A 173 -0.46 2.24 21.26
C HIS A 173 -1.88 1.70 21.49
N GLY A 174 -2.08 0.39 21.46
CA GLY A 174 -3.36 -0.26 21.76
C GLY A 174 -4.37 -0.28 20.62
N ILE A 175 -3.94 0.06 19.40
CA ILE A 175 -4.76 -0.04 18.20
C ILE A 175 -4.40 -1.34 17.48
N LYS A 176 -5.23 -2.38 17.65
CA LYS A 176 -5.02 -3.65 16.97
C LYS A 176 -4.99 -3.43 15.46
N THR A 177 -3.82 -3.57 14.85
CA THR A 177 -3.57 -3.20 13.46
C THR A 177 -2.85 -4.30 12.71
N LYS A 178 -3.27 -4.54 11.47
CA LYS A 178 -2.58 -5.40 10.51
C LYS A 178 -2.40 -4.68 9.17
N VAL A 179 -1.32 -4.98 8.49
CA VAL A 179 -1.15 -4.66 7.07
C VAL A 179 -1.87 -5.73 6.25
N LEU A 180 -2.56 -5.34 5.19
CA LEU A 180 -3.21 -6.23 4.25
C LEU A 180 -2.73 -5.94 2.84
N TYR A 181 -2.04 -6.90 2.23
CA TYR A 181 -1.69 -6.81 0.82
C TYR A 181 -2.77 -7.42 -0.07
N ILE A 182 -3.19 -6.68 -1.08
CA ILE A 182 -4.16 -7.11 -2.08
C ILE A 182 -3.45 -7.17 -3.44
N TYR A 183 -3.40 -8.36 -4.02
CA TYR A 183 -2.74 -8.63 -5.28
C TYR A 183 -3.77 -8.84 -6.37
N PHE A 184 -3.79 -7.93 -7.35
CA PHE A 184 -4.65 -8.04 -8.52
C PHE A 184 -3.96 -8.91 -9.57
N VAL A 185 -4.41 -10.16 -9.68
CA VAL A 185 -3.88 -11.15 -10.62
C VAL A 185 -4.57 -11.06 -11.99
N ASN A 186 -3.89 -11.47 -13.04
CA ASN A 186 -4.41 -11.51 -14.42
C ASN A 186 -4.85 -10.12 -14.96
N GLY A 187 -4.30 -9.06 -14.41
CA GLY A 187 -4.59 -7.69 -14.87
C GLY A 187 -3.86 -7.32 -16.16
N TYR A 188 -4.24 -6.19 -16.75
CA TYR A 188 -3.59 -5.66 -17.95
C TYR A 188 -2.47 -4.70 -17.60
N ARG A 189 -1.45 -4.65 -18.46
CA ARG A 189 -0.39 -3.66 -18.41
C ARG A 189 -0.44 -2.74 -19.62
N LYS A 190 -0.18 -1.45 -19.39
CA LYS A 190 0.07 -0.49 -20.44
C LYS A 190 1.51 -0.64 -20.94
N ARG A 191 1.70 -0.69 -22.26
CA ARG A 191 3.00 -0.50 -22.88
C ARG A 191 3.05 0.87 -23.53
N VAL A 192 4.01 1.71 -23.11
CA VAL A 192 4.33 2.96 -23.77
C VAL A 192 5.43 2.69 -24.79
N LEU A 193 5.15 2.89 -26.06
CA LEU A 193 6.15 2.86 -27.12
C LEU A 193 6.51 4.29 -27.49
N GLU A 194 7.77 4.66 -27.30
CA GLU A 194 8.30 5.88 -27.87
C GLU A 194 8.64 5.64 -29.35
N LYS A 195 7.92 6.30 -30.23
CA LYS A 195 8.21 6.30 -31.66
C LYS A 195 8.51 7.72 -32.11
N LYS A 196 9.76 8.00 -32.50
CA LYS A 196 10.23 9.27 -33.08
C LYS A 196 9.87 10.53 -32.27
N GLY A 197 10.11 10.50 -30.94
CA GLY A 197 9.89 11.67 -30.09
C GLY A 197 8.42 12.00 -29.80
N ARG A 198 7.49 11.11 -30.09
CA ARG A 198 6.10 11.16 -29.66
C ARG A 198 5.79 9.91 -28.86
N ALA A 199 5.30 10.09 -27.65
CA ALA A 199 4.78 8.98 -26.84
C ALA A 199 3.48 8.49 -27.49
N GLU A 200 3.51 7.33 -28.13
CA GLU A 200 2.31 6.66 -28.62
C GLU A 200 1.87 5.63 -27.59
N ILE A 201 0.71 5.87 -27.01
CA ILE A 201 0.13 4.96 -26.01
C ILE A 201 -0.60 3.88 -26.80
N LEU A 202 0.01 2.71 -26.91
CA LEU A 202 -0.66 1.54 -27.41
C LEU A 202 -1.23 0.76 -26.22
N PHE A 203 -2.53 0.57 -26.22
CA PHE A 203 -3.18 -0.41 -25.38
C PHE A 203 -2.92 -1.80 -25.97
N GLU A 204 -1.77 -2.37 -25.70
CA GLU A 204 -1.60 -3.79 -25.95
C GLU A 204 -2.29 -4.53 -24.79
N THR A 205 -3.21 -5.41 -25.13
CA THR A 205 -3.68 -6.51 -24.30
C THR A 205 -2.54 -7.51 -24.14
N VAL A 206 -1.44 -7.07 -23.58
CA VAL A 206 -0.38 -7.97 -23.17
C VAL A 206 -0.80 -8.44 -21.80
N ASN A 207 -1.34 -9.64 -21.72
CA ASN A 207 -1.38 -10.42 -20.50
C ASN A 207 0.05 -10.48 -19.94
N LEU A 208 0.45 -9.53 -19.16
CA LEU A 208 1.51 -9.71 -18.21
C LEU A 208 0.87 -10.43 -17.03
N ASN A 209 0.67 -11.69 -17.27
CA ASN A 209 0.08 -12.63 -16.35
C ASN A 209 0.98 -12.79 -15.13
N ALA A 210 0.91 -11.81 -14.21
CA ALA A 210 1.26 -12.13 -12.85
C ALA A 210 0.10 -12.97 -12.33
N SER A 211 0.29 -14.28 -12.36
CA SER A 211 -0.62 -15.23 -11.74
C SER A 211 -0.51 -15.12 -10.22
N GLU A 212 -1.43 -15.74 -9.51
CA GLU A 212 -1.29 -15.90 -8.07
C GLU A 212 0.03 -16.60 -7.69
N GLU A 213 0.45 -17.59 -8.48
CA GLU A 213 1.70 -18.32 -8.25
C GLU A 213 2.93 -17.43 -8.41
N ASP A 214 2.95 -16.56 -9.41
CA ASP A 214 4.03 -15.58 -9.61
C ASP A 214 4.13 -14.61 -8.43
N PHE A 215 3.00 -14.10 -7.92
CA PHE A 215 2.99 -13.25 -6.74
C PHE A 215 3.44 -14.00 -5.49
N ARG A 216 3.00 -15.25 -5.28
CA ARG A 216 3.43 -16.05 -4.14
C ARG A 216 4.93 -16.30 -4.15
N ALA A 217 5.53 -16.55 -5.32
CA ALA A 217 6.97 -16.69 -5.47
C ALA A 217 7.71 -15.38 -5.13
N ALA A 218 7.21 -14.25 -5.62
CA ALA A 218 7.81 -12.93 -5.34
C ALA A 218 7.69 -12.54 -3.85
N ILE A 219 6.56 -12.83 -3.20
CA ILE A 219 6.38 -12.62 -1.75
C ILE A 219 7.37 -13.49 -0.96
N ALA A 220 7.57 -14.74 -1.37
CA ALA A 220 8.51 -15.62 -0.70
C ALA A 220 9.96 -15.10 -0.83
N GLU A 221 10.34 -14.57 -1.99
CA GLU A 221 11.64 -13.92 -2.21
C GLU A 221 11.81 -12.66 -1.34
N GLU A 222 10.77 -11.81 -1.25
CA GLU A 222 10.75 -10.64 -0.39
C GLU A 222 10.98 -11.01 1.08
N MET A 223 10.21 -11.97 1.60
CA MET A 223 10.34 -12.46 2.97
C MET A 223 11.72 -13.07 3.23
N GLN A 224 12.22 -13.88 2.31
CA GLN A 224 13.56 -14.47 2.41
C GLN A 224 14.65 -13.39 2.44
N THR A 225 14.54 -12.36 1.61
CA THR A 225 15.51 -11.25 1.56
C THR A 225 15.53 -10.45 2.85
N LEU A 226 14.38 -10.24 3.46
CA LEU A 226 14.26 -9.59 4.77
C LEU A 226 14.65 -10.50 5.93
N GLY A 227 14.81 -11.81 5.69
CA GLY A 227 15.14 -12.81 6.70
C GLY A 227 14.00 -13.11 7.68
N ILE A 228 12.76 -13.02 7.21
CA ILE A 228 11.54 -13.24 8.01
C ILE A 228 10.63 -14.28 7.35
N THR A 229 9.73 -14.84 8.14
CA THR A 229 8.64 -15.69 7.69
C THR A 229 7.29 -15.01 7.93
N HIS A 230 6.27 -15.45 7.23
CA HIS A 230 4.91 -14.93 7.46
C HIS A 230 4.43 -15.18 8.91
N ASP A 231 4.80 -16.32 9.48
CA ASP A 231 4.42 -16.67 10.87
C ASP A 231 5.01 -15.70 11.90
N GLU A 232 6.27 -15.27 11.71
CA GLU A 232 6.93 -14.30 12.61
C GLU A 232 6.29 -12.91 12.57
N VAL A 233 5.60 -12.56 11.49
CA VAL A 233 4.92 -11.26 11.32
C VAL A 233 3.40 -11.37 11.26
N SER A 234 2.83 -12.54 11.55
CA SER A 234 1.39 -12.80 11.45
C SER A 234 0.51 -11.92 12.35
N ASP A 235 1.06 -11.36 13.41
CA ASP A 235 0.39 -10.36 14.24
C ASP A 235 0.33 -8.96 13.58
N LEU A 236 1.20 -8.70 12.61
CA LEU A 236 1.34 -7.42 11.91
C LEU A 236 0.88 -7.48 10.46
N LEU A 237 0.94 -8.66 9.84
CA LEU A 237 0.63 -8.90 8.43
C LEU A 237 -0.50 -9.91 8.32
N ALA A 238 -1.57 -9.53 7.66
CA ALA A 238 -2.66 -10.44 7.34
C ALA A 238 -2.26 -11.38 6.18
N PRO A 239 -2.90 -12.54 6.03
CA PRO A 239 -2.72 -13.37 4.85
C PRO A 239 -2.97 -12.57 3.56
N PRO A 240 -2.19 -12.79 2.50
CA PRO A 240 -2.35 -12.07 1.24
C PRO A 240 -3.69 -12.38 0.58
N VAL A 241 -4.33 -11.37 0.00
CA VAL A 241 -5.57 -11.50 -0.75
C VAL A 241 -5.28 -11.42 -2.24
N PHE A 242 -5.76 -12.40 -3.01
CA PHE A 242 -5.62 -12.41 -4.47
C PHE A 242 -6.98 -12.16 -5.11
N VAL A 243 -7.04 -11.15 -5.98
CA VAL A 243 -8.25 -10.71 -6.68
C VAL A 243 -8.04 -10.83 -8.17
N ASN A 244 -8.88 -11.61 -8.84
CA ASN A 244 -8.82 -11.70 -10.30
C ASN A 244 -9.26 -10.39 -10.94
N ALA A 245 -8.33 -9.72 -11.62
CA ALA A 245 -8.55 -8.46 -12.31
C ALA A 245 -8.82 -8.63 -13.82
N GLU A 246 -8.95 -9.86 -14.28
CA GLU A 246 -9.25 -10.15 -15.67
C GLU A 246 -10.57 -9.45 -16.10
N PRO A 247 -10.57 -8.70 -17.21
CA PRO A 247 -11.80 -8.11 -17.68
C PRO A 247 -12.76 -9.18 -18.16
N VAL A 248 -13.98 -9.12 -17.68
CA VAL A 248 -15.06 -9.96 -18.20
C VAL A 248 -15.42 -9.45 -19.59
N ALA A 249 -15.26 -10.31 -20.60
CA ALA A 249 -15.77 -10.00 -21.93
C ALA A 249 -17.30 -9.95 -21.86
N TYR A 250 -17.89 -8.80 -22.16
CA TYR A 250 -19.32 -8.72 -22.44
C TYR A 250 -19.61 -9.53 -23.71
N LYS A 251 -20.49 -10.53 -23.58
CA LYS A 251 -21.05 -11.23 -24.73
C LYS A 251 -22.16 -10.41 -25.36
#